data_20a525072bed59ecaba8a734b285bea5
#
_entry.id   20a525072bed59ecaba8a734b285bea5
#
_cell.length_a   1.000
_cell.length_b   1.000
_cell.length_c   1.000
_cell.angle_alpha   90.00
_cell.angle_beta   90.00
_cell.angle_gamma   90.00
#
_symmetry.space_group_name_H-M   'P 1'
#
loop_
_entity.id
_entity.type
_entity.pdbx_description
1 polymer ?
#
loop_
_entity_poly.entity_id
_entity_poly.type
_entity_poly.pdbx_seq_one_letter_code
_entity_poly.pdbx_strand_id
1 'polypeptide(L)'
;MLYSNMLSHRFSSLVFLVLLLTACGKAEPPREPMRAVKVMTVGESSATTDLEFSGEVRARIESSLGFRVAGKVLSRPAEVGQRVKAGQLLAHLDPQDYRASADAAEAQLVAAQTNRDAAGADFKRYQDLHAQGFISVAELQRRESVYMSAQAQWRQAQAQSSVQSNQTGYTRLLADG
;
A
#
# COMPACT_ATOMS: atom_id res chain seq x y z
N MET A 1 42.29 -119.14 47.82
CA MET A 1 41.85 -118.22 46.74
C MET A 1 40.51 -117.50 46.97
N LEU A 2 40.07 -117.23 48.14
CA LEU A 2 38.72 -116.63 48.43
C LEU A 2 38.78 -115.21 49.07
N TYR A 3 39.94 -114.71 49.45
CA TYR A 3 40.08 -113.37 50.08
C TYR A 3 40.29 -112.23 49.08
N SER A 4 40.70 -112.48 47.84
CA SER A 4 40.99 -111.43 46.85
C SER A 4 39.73 -110.88 46.23
N ASN A 5 38.64 -111.65 46.11
CA ASN A 5 37.40 -111.19 45.49
C ASN A 5 36.51 -110.28 46.38
N MET A 6 36.64 -110.45 47.68
CA MET A 6 35.82 -109.67 48.60
C MET A 6 36.29 -108.22 48.76
N LEU A 7 37.58 -107.96 48.49
CA LEU A 7 38.17 -106.65 48.60
C LEU A 7 37.89 -105.79 47.34
N SER A 8 37.83 -106.44 46.14
CA SER A 8 37.54 -105.79 44.93
C SER A 8 36.07 -105.33 44.79
N HIS A 9 35.13 -106.10 45.31
CA HIS A 9 33.71 -105.67 45.33
C HIS A 9 33.44 -104.52 46.34
N ARG A 10 34.14 -104.44 47.41
CA ARG A 10 34.05 -103.38 48.39
C ARG A 10 34.64 -102.10 47.81
N PHE A 11 35.74 -102.19 47.08
CA PHE A 11 36.33 -101.05 46.43
C PHE A 11 35.48 -100.50 45.24
N SER A 12 34.90 -101.41 44.45
CA SER A 12 34.00 -101.09 43.37
C SER A 12 32.71 -100.43 43.93
N SER A 13 32.18 -100.90 45.03
CA SER A 13 31.00 -100.32 45.67
C SER A 13 31.26 -98.94 46.23
N LEU A 14 32.49 -98.71 46.78
CA LEU A 14 32.87 -97.36 47.31
C LEU A 14 33.07 -96.33 46.20
N VAL A 15 33.66 -96.74 45.05
CA VAL A 15 33.84 -95.90 43.90
C VAL A 15 32.49 -95.48 43.25
N PHE A 16 31.54 -96.49 43.23
CA PHE A 16 30.21 -96.20 42.72
C PHE A 16 29.40 -95.26 43.62
N LEU A 17 29.60 -95.32 44.93
CA LEU A 17 28.98 -94.46 45.93
C LEU A 17 29.54 -93.01 45.82
N VAL A 18 30.84 -92.89 45.57
CA VAL A 18 31.49 -91.54 45.35
C VAL A 18 31.06 -90.91 44.02
N LEU A 19 30.85 -91.70 42.98
CA LEU A 19 30.34 -91.20 41.71
C LEU A 19 28.89 -90.64 41.77
N LEU A 20 28.06 -91.26 42.64
CA LEU A 20 26.69 -90.80 42.87
C LEU A 20 26.58 -89.50 43.66
N LEU A 21 27.59 -89.14 44.45
CA LEU A 21 27.64 -87.92 45.24
C LEU A 21 28.05 -86.69 44.43
N THR A 22 28.65 -86.87 43.26
CA THR A 22 29.02 -85.73 42.34
C THR A 22 27.92 -85.32 41.38
N ALA A 23 26.79 -86.01 41.36
CA ALA A 23 25.67 -85.67 40.41
C ALA A 23 24.71 -84.56 40.87
N CYS A 24 24.91 -83.96 42.08
CA CYS A 24 24.16 -82.78 42.50
C CYS A 24 24.81 -81.53 41.98
N GLY A 25 24.84 -81.37 40.66
CA GLY A 25 25.04 -80.09 40.00
C GLY A 25 23.87 -79.15 40.29
N LYS A 26 24.16 -78.03 40.95
CA LYS A 26 23.20 -76.96 41.17
C LYS A 26 22.59 -76.52 39.83
N ALA A 27 21.35 -76.92 39.58
CA ALA A 27 20.65 -76.44 38.38
C ALA A 27 20.54 -74.88 38.43
N GLU A 28 21.12 -74.24 37.51
CA GLU A 28 20.96 -72.81 37.34
C GLU A 28 19.45 -72.52 37.12
N PRO A 29 18.86 -71.59 37.90
CA PRO A 29 17.43 -71.33 37.73
C PRO A 29 17.17 -70.95 36.31
N PRO A 30 16.09 -71.40 35.70
CA PRO A 30 15.75 -71.00 34.30
C PRO A 30 15.67 -69.47 34.22
N ARG A 31 16.50 -68.92 33.38
CA ARG A 31 16.42 -67.50 33.09
C ARG A 31 15.02 -67.23 32.55
N GLU A 32 14.27 -66.44 33.29
CA GLU A 32 12.95 -66.02 32.83
C GLU A 32 13.14 -65.40 31.44
N PRO A 33 12.39 -65.80 30.40
CA PRO A 33 12.48 -65.21 29.09
C PRO A 33 12.15 -63.77 29.22
N MET A 34 13.08 -62.87 28.83
CA MET A 34 12.82 -61.45 28.76
C MET A 34 11.59 -61.22 27.87
N ARG A 35 10.52 -60.74 28.47
CA ARG A 35 9.32 -60.40 27.74
C ARG A 35 9.66 -59.26 26.73
N ALA A 36 9.51 -59.51 25.47
CA ALA A 36 9.60 -58.49 24.46
C ALA A 36 8.46 -57.50 24.66
N VAL A 37 8.79 -56.24 24.99
CA VAL A 37 7.84 -55.14 25.07
C VAL A 37 7.93 -54.33 23.81
N LYS A 38 6.80 -54.05 23.23
CA LYS A 38 6.74 -53.10 22.09
C LYS A 38 6.98 -51.70 22.63
N VAL A 39 8.11 -51.12 22.32
CA VAL A 39 8.43 -49.73 22.66
C VAL A 39 8.19 -48.86 21.41
N MET A 40 7.59 -47.72 21.59
CA MET A 40 7.46 -46.69 20.59
C MET A 40 8.27 -45.50 21.06
N THR A 41 9.26 -45.13 20.27
CA THR A 41 10.03 -43.92 20.53
C THR A 41 9.16 -42.77 20.09
N VAL A 42 8.70 -41.95 21.03
CA VAL A 42 8.02 -40.70 20.74
C VAL A 42 9.11 -39.72 20.38
N GLY A 43 9.33 -39.53 19.09
CA GLY A 43 10.15 -38.44 18.60
C GLY A 43 9.35 -37.17 18.58
N GLU A 44 10.04 -36.03 18.68
CA GLU A 44 9.42 -34.74 18.32
C GLU A 44 9.07 -34.77 16.82
N SER A 45 7.82 -35.07 16.48
CA SER A 45 7.30 -34.77 15.17
C SER A 45 6.93 -33.30 15.19
N SER A 46 7.69 -32.45 14.48
CA SER A 46 7.22 -31.15 14.19
C SER A 46 5.95 -31.29 13.33
N ALA A 47 4.80 -31.14 13.95
CA ALA A 47 3.54 -31.03 13.23
C ALA A 47 3.53 -29.64 12.57
N THR A 48 4.21 -29.50 11.44
CA THR A 48 4.01 -28.36 10.55
C THR A 48 2.64 -28.56 9.92
N THR A 49 1.65 -27.89 10.49
CA THR A 49 0.35 -27.77 9.84
C THR A 49 0.50 -26.65 8.83
N ASP A 50 0.64 -26.99 7.57
CA ASP A 50 0.54 -26.01 6.49
C ASP A 50 -0.91 -25.50 6.47
N LEU A 51 -1.08 -24.25 6.92
CA LEU A 51 -2.38 -23.58 6.85
C LEU A 51 -2.49 -22.97 5.44
N GLU A 52 -3.36 -23.51 4.63
CA GLU A 52 -3.68 -22.96 3.31
C GLU A 52 -4.83 -21.98 3.45
N PHE A 53 -4.58 -20.73 3.05
CA PHE A 53 -5.59 -19.68 3.01
C PHE A 53 -5.88 -19.31 1.56
N SER A 54 -7.13 -19.26 1.19
CA SER A 54 -7.53 -18.67 -0.08
C SER A 54 -7.48 -17.16 0.02
N GLY A 55 -6.85 -16.50 -0.96
CA GLY A 55 -6.74 -15.04 -1.03
C GLY A 55 -6.82 -14.56 -2.47
N GLU A 56 -7.24 -13.32 -2.64
CA GLU A 56 -7.26 -12.63 -3.92
C GLU A 56 -6.14 -11.57 -3.95
N VAL A 57 -5.30 -11.63 -4.98
CA VAL A 57 -4.28 -10.60 -5.20
C VAL A 57 -4.94 -9.42 -5.91
N ARG A 58 -5.02 -8.29 -5.23
CA ARG A 58 -5.53 -7.02 -5.77
C ARG A 58 -4.45 -5.95 -5.80
N ALA A 59 -4.65 -4.93 -6.61
CA ALA A 59 -3.79 -3.76 -6.57
C ALA A 59 -3.88 -3.09 -5.20
N ARG A 60 -2.74 -2.58 -4.70
CA ARG A 60 -2.69 -1.85 -3.42
C ARG A 60 -3.53 -0.57 -3.47
N ILE A 61 -3.57 0.07 -4.62
CA ILE A 61 -4.31 1.30 -4.88
C ILE A 61 -5.10 1.08 -6.17
N GLU A 62 -6.41 1.31 -6.10
CA GLU A 62 -7.31 1.32 -7.24
C GLU A 62 -7.93 2.71 -7.33
N SER A 63 -7.73 3.38 -8.46
CA SER A 63 -8.26 4.73 -8.71
C SER A 63 -9.38 4.68 -9.73
N SER A 64 -10.54 5.23 -9.35
CA SER A 64 -11.65 5.47 -10.28
C SER A 64 -11.55 6.88 -10.86
N LEU A 65 -10.95 7.00 -12.03
CA LEU A 65 -10.74 8.28 -12.69
C LEU A 65 -11.95 8.66 -13.55
N GLY A 66 -12.36 9.93 -13.45
CA GLY A 66 -13.47 10.47 -14.22
C GLY A 66 -13.24 11.93 -14.60
N PHE A 67 -13.92 12.39 -15.66
CA PHE A 67 -13.90 13.78 -16.03
C PHE A 67 -14.63 14.64 -14.99
N ARG A 68 -14.09 15.83 -14.70
CA ARG A 68 -14.68 16.81 -13.78
C ARG A 68 -15.66 17.74 -14.46
N VAL A 69 -15.72 17.69 -15.80
CA VAL A 69 -16.62 18.47 -16.66
C VAL A 69 -17.32 17.56 -17.66
N ALA A 70 -18.49 17.94 -18.12
CA ALA A 70 -19.24 17.21 -19.14
C ALA A 70 -18.67 17.48 -20.53
N GLY A 71 -18.87 16.57 -21.47
CA GLY A 71 -18.47 16.79 -22.86
C GLY A 71 -18.42 15.52 -23.68
N LYS A 72 -18.19 15.65 -24.98
CA LYS A 72 -18.03 14.54 -25.91
C LYS A 72 -16.59 14.06 -25.86
N VAL A 73 -16.36 12.76 -25.69
CA VAL A 73 -15.02 12.17 -25.78
C VAL A 73 -14.56 12.21 -27.24
N LEU A 74 -13.47 12.89 -27.50
CA LEU A 74 -12.82 12.93 -28.81
C LEU A 74 -11.85 11.77 -29.02
N SER A 75 -11.10 11.43 -27.98
CA SER A 75 -10.10 10.35 -28.07
C SER A 75 -9.86 9.69 -26.73
N ARG A 76 -9.49 8.42 -26.79
CA ARG A 76 -9.07 7.60 -25.66
C ARG A 76 -7.82 6.82 -26.06
N PRO A 77 -6.63 7.41 -25.93
CA PRO A 77 -5.38 6.75 -26.32
C PRO A 77 -4.99 5.59 -25.38
N ALA A 78 -5.53 5.54 -24.16
CA ALA A 78 -5.24 4.45 -23.24
C ALA A 78 -6.08 3.20 -23.57
N GLU A 79 -5.40 2.04 -23.62
CA GLU A 79 -6.00 0.73 -23.87
C GLU A 79 -6.13 -0.11 -22.60
N VAL A 80 -7.10 -1.03 -22.58
CA VAL A 80 -7.28 -1.97 -21.47
C VAL A 80 -6.05 -2.88 -21.34
N GLY A 81 -5.52 -3.03 -20.13
CA GLY A 81 -4.31 -3.81 -19.87
C GLY A 81 -3.00 -3.03 -20.09
N GLN A 82 -3.07 -1.81 -20.58
CA GLN A 82 -1.89 -0.96 -20.79
C GLN A 82 -1.35 -0.44 -19.46
N ARG A 83 -0.02 -0.47 -19.30
CA ARG A 83 0.66 0.21 -18.20
C ARG A 83 0.77 1.70 -18.52
N VAL A 84 0.30 2.55 -17.62
CA VAL A 84 0.34 4.00 -17.73
C VAL A 84 1.29 4.62 -16.70
N LYS A 85 1.75 5.83 -16.99
CA LYS A 85 2.60 6.63 -16.08
C LYS A 85 1.79 7.79 -15.51
N ALA A 86 2.15 8.27 -14.32
CA ALA A 86 1.57 9.48 -13.75
C ALA A 86 1.61 10.64 -14.75
N GLY A 87 0.49 11.36 -14.89
CA GLY A 87 0.34 12.46 -15.83
C GLY A 87 0.12 12.03 -17.30
N GLN A 88 0.09 10.72 -17.60
CA GLN A 88 -0.21 10.25 -18.96
C GLN A 88 -1.67 10.53 -19.34
N LEU A 89 -1.90 11.01 -20.57
CA LEU A 89 -3.24 11.26 -21.08
C LEU A 89 -3.98 9.93 -21.33
N LEU A 90 -5.11 9.74 -20.63
CA LEU A 90 -5.96 8.57 -20.74
C LEU A 90 -7.12 8.79 -21.70
N ALA A 91 -7.74 9.96 -21.63
CA ALA A 91 -8.84 10.34 -22.51
C ALA A 91 -8.92 11.86 -22.61
N HIS A 92 -9.59 12.35 -23.64
CA HIS A 92 -9.74 13.76 -23.93
C HIS A 92 -11.15 14.08 -24.44
N LEU A 93 -11.77 15.08 -23.82
CA LEU A 93 -13.05 15.62 -24.27
C LEU A 93 -12.82 16.68 -25.38
N ASP A 94 -13.87 17.02 -26.10
CA ASP A 94 -13.87 18.18 -26.98
C ASP A 94 -13.67 19.46 -26.14
N PRO A 95 -12.56 20.20 -26.32
CA PRO A 95 -12.26 21.36 -25.52
C PRO A 95 -12.73 22.66 -26.15
N GLN A 96 -13.38 22.64 -27.33
CA GLN A 96 -13.60 23.84 -28.14
C GLN A 96 -14.40 24.90 -27.37
N ASP A 97 -15.53 24.56 -26.79
CA ASP A 97 -16.38 25.50 -26.06
C ASP A 97 -15.70 25.97 -24.74
N TYR A 98 -14.95 25.10 -24.08
CA TYR A 98 -14.20 25.48 -22.89
C TYR A 98 -13.07 26.45 -23.19
N ARG A 99 -12.36 26.27 -24.33
CA ARG A 99 -11.33 27.19 -24.78
C ARG A 99 -11.94 28.56 -25.13
N ALA A 100 -13.04 28.56 -25.90
CA ALA A 100 -13.72 29.81 -26.23
C ALA A 100 -14.18 30.57 -24.98
N SER A 101 -14.69 29.86 -23.98
CA SER A 101 -15.09 30.46 -22.71
C SER A 101 -13.88 30.98 -21.90
N ALA A 102 -12.76 30.27 -21.92
CA ALA A 102 -11.53 30.72 -21.28
C ALA A 102 -10.95 31.97 -21.95
N ASP A 103 -10.94 32.02 -23.30
CA ASP A 103 -10.48 33.15 -24.08
C ASP A 103 -11.35 34.38 -23.83
N ALA A 104 -12.67 34.24 -23.75
CA ALA A 104 -13.59 35.30 -23.40
C ALA A 104 -13.36 35.84 -21.98
N ALA A 105 -13.14 34.95 -21.01
CA ALA A 105 -12.85 35.34 -19.63
C ALA A 105 -11.48 36.04 -19.50
N GLU A 106 -10.50 35.61 -20.29
CA GLU A 106 -9.17 36.26 -20.33
C GLU A 106 -9.27 37.66 -20.92
N ALA A 107 -10.03 37.84 -22.01
CA ALA A 107 -10.28 39.17 -22.58
C ALA A 107 -10.96 40.10 -21.55
N GLN A 108 -11.92 39.60 -20.76
CA GLN A 108 -12.56 40.33 -19.68
C GLN A 108 -11.57 40.72 -18.57
N LEU A 109 -10.64 39.81 -18.21
CA LEU A 109 -9.59 40.08 -17.24
C LEU A 109 -8.67 41.19 -17.70
N VAL A 110 -8.23 41.16 -18.97
CA VAL A 110 -7.38 42.20 -19.57
C VAL A 110 -8.09 43.58 -19.57
N ALA A 111 -9.39 43.62 -19.90
CA ALA A 111 -10.18 44.84 -19.85
C ALA A 111 -10.29 45.40 -18.43
N ALA A 112 -10.59 44.55 -17.45
CA ALA A 112 -10.67 44.93 -16.03
C ALA A 112 -9.32 45.41 -15.47
N GLN A 113 -8.22 44.79 -15.90
CA GLN A 113 -6.87 45.20 -15.54
C GLN A 113 -6.57 46.62 -16.10
N THR A 114 -6.86 46.86 -17.35
CA THR A 114 -6.68 48.17 -17.96
C THR A 114 -7.46 49.27 -17.25
N ASN A 115 -8.71 48.98 -16.87
CA ASN A 115 -9.54 49.93 -16.10
C ASN A 115 -8.98 50.20 -14.72
N ARG A 116 -8.51 49.17 -14.02
CA ARG A 116 -7.85 49.31 -12.71
C ARG A 116 -6.60 50.17 -12.81
N ASP A 117 -5.76 49.91 -13.82
CA ASP A 117 -4.48 50.63 -14.00
C ASP A 117 -4.73 52.13 -14.34
N ALA A 118 -5.72 52.42 -15.20
CA ALA A 118 -6.14 53.78 -15.48
C ALA A 118 -6.67 54.50 -14.23
N ALA A 119 -7.57 53.86 -13.48
CA ALA A 119 -8.10 54.42 -12.22
C ALA A 119 -6.99 54.59 -11.16
N GLY A 120 -6.02 53.70 -11.11
CA GLY A 120 -4.87 53.79 -10.20
C GLY A 120 -3.93 54.96 -10.55
N ALA A 121 -3.67 55.16 -11.85
CA ALA A 121 -2.89 56.31 -12.37
C ALA A 121 -3.59 57.65 -12.05
N ASP A 122 -4.91 57.68 -12.24
CA ASP A 122 -5.70 58.87 -11.91
C ASP A 122 -5.67 59.13 -10.39
N PHE A 123 -5.94 58.14 -9.56
CA PHE A 123 -5.90 58.28 -8.10
C PHE A 123 -4.53 58.80 -7.62
N LYS A 124 -3.43 58.27 -8.15
CA LYS A 124 -2.07 58.73 -7.78
C LYS A 124 -1.86 60.20 -8.19
N ARG A 125 -2.27 60.59 -9.40
CA ARG A 125 -2.18 61.98 -9.82
C ARG A 125 -2.98 62.94 -8.94
N TYR A 126 -4.18 62.53 -8.51
CA TYR A 126 -5.01 63.33 -7.61
C TYR A 126 -4.46 63.36 -6.18
N GLN A 127 -3.76 62.34 -5.73
CA GLN A 127 -3.00 62.38 -4.48
C GLN A 127 -1.93 63.49 -4.49
N ASP A 128 -1.16 63.56 -5.59
CA ASP A 128 -0.12 64.59 -5.78
C ASP A 128 -0.73 66.03 -5.84
N LEU A 129 -1.86 66.20 -6.48
CA LEU A 129 -2.58 67.49 -6.55
C LEU A 129 -3.15 67.90 -5.18
N HIS A 130 -3.65 66.96 -4.40
CA HIS A 130 -4.13 67.19 -3.08
C HIS A 130 -2.98 67.63 -2.13
N ALA A 131 -1.83 66.94 -2.22
CA ALA A 131 -0.64 67.27 -1.42
C ALA A 131 -0.15 68.71 -1.68
N GLN A 132 -0.42 69.24 -2.90
CA GLN A 132 -0.09 70.60 -3.33
C GLN A 132 -1.22 71.61 -3.03
N GLY A 133 -2.35 71.15 -2.43
CA GLY A 133 -3.48 72.00 -2.07
C GLY A 133 -4.43 72.38 -3.21
N PHE A 134 -4.31 71.73 -4.39
CA PHE A 134 -5.11 72.07 -5.60
C PHE A 134 -6.49 71.44 -5.63
N ILE A 135 -6.77 70.44 -4.81
CA ILE A 135 -8.06 69.75 -4.78
C ILE A 135 -8.52 69.51 -3.33
N SER A 136 -9.83 69.28 -3.16
CA SER A 136 -10.43 68.98 -1.88
C SER A 136 -10.26 67.50 -1.51
N VAL A 137 -10.35 67.21 -0.20
CA VAL A 137 -10.37 65.82 0.33
C VAL A 137 -11.52 65.03 -0.29
N ALA A 138 -12.69 65.64 -0.49
CA ALA A 138 -13.86 64.95 -1.08
C ALA A 138 -13.59 64.50 -2.54
N GLU A 139 -12.84 65.31 -3.33
CA GLU A 139 -12.45 64.86 -4.69
C GLU A 139 -11.44 63.72 -4.68
N LEU A 140 -10.46 63.76 -3.77
CA LEU A 140 -9.51 62.68 -3.58
C LEU A 140 -10.23 61.34 -3.19
N GLN A 141 -11.14 61.42 -2.20
CA GLN A 141 -11.95 60.25 -1.76
C GLN A 141 -12.79 59.69 -2.92
N ARG A 142 -13.28 60.50 -3.80
CA ARG A 142 -14.02 60.07 -4.98
C ARG A 142 -13.14 59.27 -5.93
N ARG A 143 -11.90 59.72 -6.22
CA ARG A 143 -10.93 59.00 -7.04
C ARG A 143 -10.47 57.68 -6.38
N GLU A 144 -10.27 57.71 -5.07
CA GLU A 144 -9.95 56.49 -4.33
C GLU A 144 -11.08 55.47 -4.44
N SER A 145 -12.35 55.87 -4.29
CA SER A 145 -13.50 54.97 -4.40
C SER A 145 -13.59 54.33 -5.81
N VAL A 146 -13.30 55.11 -6.87
CA VAL A 146 -13.26 54.65 -8.27
C VAL A 146 -12.15 53.58 -8.42
N TYR A 147 -10.95 53.86 -7.92
CA TYR A 147 -9.83 52.90 -7.94
C TYR A 147 -10.15 51.62 -7.18
N MET A 148 -10.70 51.71 -5.97
CA MET A 148 -11.09 50.54 -5.18
C MET A 148 -12.16 49.69 -5.85
N SER A 149 -13.13 50.32 -6.53
CA SER A 149 -14.14 49.64 -7.36
C SER A 149 -13.50 48.91 -8.54
N ALA A 150 -12.63 49.58 -9.30
CA ALA A 150 -11.92 48.99 -10.44
C ALA A 150 -11.03 47.80 -9.99
N GLN A 151 -10.37 47.93 -8.83
CA GLN A 151 -9.56 46.86 -8.25
C GLN A 151 -10.42 45.63 -7.86
N ALA A 152 -11.63 45.86 -7.33
CA ALA A 152 -12.56 44.78 -7.01
C ALA A 152 -13.04 44.04 -8.27
N GLN A 153 -13.36 44.81 -9.34
CA GLN A 153 -13.74 44.24 -10.65
C GLN A 153 -12.61 43.44 -11.30
N TRP A 154 -11.37 43.92 -11.21
CA TRP A 154 -10.22 43.19 -11.69
C TRP A 154 -10.05 41.85 -10.95
N ARG A 155 -10.15 41.84 -9.61
CA ARG A 155 -10.07 40.58 -8.81
C ARG A 155 -11.19 39.61 -9.20
N GLN A 156 -12.40 40.08 -9.42
CA GLN A 156 -13.52 39.29 -9.90
C GLN A 156 -13.23 38.64 -11.23
N ALA A 157 -12.77 39.43 -12.22
CA ALA A 157 -12.43 38.95 -13.56
C ALA A 157 -11.27 37.94 -13.51
N GLN A 158 -10.28 38.15 -12.64
CA GLN A 158 -9.17 37.21 -12.40
C GLN A 158 -9.66 35.86 -11.90
N ALA A 159 -10.56 35.86 -10.92
CA ALA A 159 -11.15 34.64 -10.41
C ALA A 159 -11.95 33.91 -11.49
N GLN A 160 -12.73 34.64 -12.29
CA GLN A 160 -13.51 34.05 -13.36
C GLN A 160 -12.63 33.44 -14.46
N SER A 161 -11.57 34.13 -14.90
CA SER A 161 -10.58 33.59 -15.84
C SER A 161 -9.94 32.32 -15.34
N SER A 162 -9.54 32.27 -14.05
CA SER A 162 -8.99 31.07 -13.43
C SER A 162 -9.97 29.89 -13.46
N VAL A 163 -11.26 30.12 -13.20
CA VAL A 163 -12.30 29.07 -13.24
C VAL A 163 -12.43 28.50 -14.65
N GLN A 164 -12.50 29.34 -15.68
CA GLN A 164 -12.64 28.89 -17.07
C GLN A 164 -11.39 28.15 -17.56
N SER A 165 -10.21 28.63 -17.21
CA SER A 165 -8.95 27.97 -17.52
C SER A 165 -8.87 26.57 -16.87
N ASN A 166 -9.28 26.45 -15.61
CA ASN A 166 -9.35 25.14 -14.92
C ASN A 166 -10.32 24.18 -15.62
N GLN A 167 -11.51 24.67 -16.03
CA GLN A 167 -12.48 23.85 -16.76
C GLN A 167 -11.91 23.32 -18.08
N THR A 168 -11.14 24.15 -18.81
CA THR A 168 -10.41 23.71 -20.00
C THR A 168 -9.40 22.61 -19.65
N GLY A 169 -8.68 22.73 -18.54
CA GLY A 169 -7.77 21.72 -18.06
C GLY A 169 -8.47 20.38 -17.75
N TYR A 170 -9.69 20.44 -17.21
CA TYR A 170 -10.49 19.25 -16.83
C TYR A 170 -11.03 18.48 -18.04
N THR A 171 -10.93 18.99 -19.26
CA THR A 171 -11.23 18.22 -20.49
C THR A 171 -10.21 17.10 -20.76
N ARG A 172 -9.08 17.08 -20.05
CA ARG A 172 -8.04 16.06 -20.19
C ARG A 172 -8.06 15.16 -18.96
N LEU A 173 -8.27 13.88 -19.18
CA LEU A 173 -8.18 12.85 -18.13
C LEU A 173 -6.75 12.32 -18.08
N LEU A 174 -6.07 12.58 -17.00
CA LEU A 174 -4.68 12.16 -16.78
C LEU A 174 -4.62 11.07 -15.71
N ALA A 175 -3.63 10.19 -15.82
CA ALA A 175 -3.35 9.20 -14.78
C ALA A 175 -2.77 9.89 -13.54
N ASP A 176 -3.17 9.44 -12.35
CA ASP A 176 -2.77 10.01 -11.05
C ASP A 176 -1.54 9.32 -10.41
N GLY A 177 -1.10 8.19 -10.91
CA GLY A 177 0.12 7.54 -10.40
C GLY A 177 0.12 6.04 -10.49
#